data_7088d676b531c4fcbd718274c7cd6ae2
#
_entry.id   7088d676b531c4fcbd718274c7cd6ae2
#
_cell.length_a   1.000
_cell.length_b   1.000
_cell.length_c   1.000
_cell.angle_alpha   90.00
_cell.angle_beta   90.00
_cell.angle_gamma   90.00
#
_symmetry.space_group_name_H-M   'P 1'
#
loop_
_entity.id
_entity.type
_entity.pdbx_description
1 polymer ?
#
loop_
_entity_poly.entity_id
_entity_poly.type
_entity_poly.pdbx_seq_one_letter_code
_entity_poly.pdbx_strand_id
1 'polypeptide(L)'
;MESAEQLMIWIKRGQADALAQAIEGQPELMRQVSPMGVSWLQVAAYCRSDEIVALLRPYYEPLSLFEAASIGDLHSVKARLEEQEKTINTPAADGFTALGLASFFGQEEVVKHLLGAGANPNIPASNAVGVYPIHSAAAVSQVAIARLLLAAGADPNVKQQKDIMPLHSAAHNGQQELVALLIKYGADTQAKSTDGKNAADFAREAQYHDLLPLLE
;
A
#
# COMPACT_ATOMS: atom_id res chain seq x y z
N MET A 1 -11.04 7.44 -30.55
CA MET A 1 -9.87 7.19 -29.68
C MET A 1 -10.37 7.18 -28.24
N GLU A 2 -10.22 6.06 -27.55
CA GLU A 2 -10.59 5.98 -26.14
C GLU A 2 -9.65 6.84 -25.31
N SER A 3 -10.19 7.55 -24.31
CA SER A 3 -9.40 8.45 -23.48
C SER A 3 -8.92 7.75 -22.20
N ALA A 4 -7.84 8.26 -21.60
CA ALA A 4 -7.36 7.81 -20.28
C ALA A 4 -8.48 7.90 -19.20
N GLU A 5 -9.38 8.87 -19.32
CA GLU A 5 -10.54 9.00 -18.43
C GLU A 5 -11.51 7.84 -18.59
N GLN A 6 -11.74 7.40 -19.83
CA GLN A 6 -12.63 6.27 -20.12
C GLN A 6 -12.06 4.94 -19.59
N LEU A 7 -10.76 4.71 -19.78
CA LEU A 7 -10.06 3.56 -19.18
C LEU A 7 -10.19 3.55 -17.65
N MET A 8 -9.98 4.71 -17.02
CA MET A 8 -10.15 4.85 -15.57
C MET A 8 -11.55 4.50 -15.09
N ILE A 9 -12.59 4.91 -15.84
CA ILE A 9 -13.99 4.60 -15.53
C ILE A 9 -14.25 3.10 -15.61
N TRP A 10 -13.81 2.44 -16.70
CA TRP A 10 -14.01 0.99 -16.85
C TRP A 10 -13.31 0.19 -15.77
N ILE A 11 -12.06 0.54 -15.45
CA ILE A 11 -11.31 -0.12 -14.37
C ILE A 11 -12.00 0.08 -13.01
N LYS A 12 -12.39 1.31 -12.66
CA LYS A 12 -13.08 1.61 -11.40
C LYS A 12 -14.44 0.91 -11.26
N ARG A 13 -15.12 0.65 -12.38
CA ARG A 13 -16.43 -0.01 -12.40
C ARG A 13 -16.35 -1.51 -12.62
N GLY A 14 -15.16 -2.09 -12.77
CA GLY A 14 -14.97 -3.50 -13.04
C GLY A 14 -15.51 -3.94 -14.41
N GLN A 15 -15.52 -3.04 -15.42
CA GLN A 15 -16.09 -3.31 -16.75
C GLN A 15 -15.04 -4.00 -17.64
N ALA A 16 -14.72 -5.25 -17.34
CA ALA A 16 -13.65 -6.01 -17.98
C ALA A 16 -13.90 -6.20 -19.49
N ASP A 17 -15.14 -6.52 -19.92
CA ASP A 17 -15.47 -6.73 -21.32
C ASP A 17 -15.28 -5.46 -22.18
N ALA A 18 -15.71 -4.31 -21.67
CA ALA A 18 -15.54 -3.04 -22.37
C ALA A 18 -14.05 -2.67 -22.49
N LEU A 19 -13.29 -2.92 -21.43
CA LEU A 19 -11.85 -2.71 -21.41
C LEU A 19 -11.14 -3.66 -22.40
N ALA A 20 -11.49 -4.93 -22.43
CA ALA A 20 -10.94 -5.92 -23.35
C ALA A 20 -11.16 -5.52 -24.83
N GLN A 21 -12.39 -5.14 -25.18
CA GLN A 21 -12.71 -4.66 -26.54
C GLN A 21 -11.90 -3.42 -26.95
N ALA A 22 -11.74 -2.48 -26.02
CA ALA A 22 -10.94 -1.28 -26.28
C ALA A 22 -9.45 -1.62 -26.50
N ILE A 23 -8.90 -2.55 -25.71
CA ILE A 23 -7.50 -3.00 -25.84
C ILE A 23 -7.29 -3.77 -27.14
N GLU A 24 -8.22 -4.64 -27.54
CA GLU A 24 -8.17 -5.36 -28.83
C GLU A 24 -8.12 -4.39 -30.01
N GLY A 25 -8.92 -3.32 -29.96
CA GLY A 25 -8.93 -2.29 -30.99
C GLY A 25 -7.74 -1.35 -30.97
N GLN A 26 -7.14 -1.11 -29.80
CA GLN A 26 -6.05 -0.15 -29.58
C GLN A 26 -5.07 -0.65 -28.49
N PRO A 27 -4.21 -1.64 -28.76
CA PRO A 27 -3.29 -2.20 -27.74
C PRO A 27 -2.30 -1.17 -27.19
N GLU A 28 -2.01 -0.10 -27.93
CA GLU A 28 -1.15 1.00 -27.53
C GLU A 28 -1.68 1.78 -26.31
N LEU A 29 -2.97 1.65 -25.98
CA LEU A 29 -3.55 2.24 -24.76
C LEU A 29 -2.84 1.76 -23.50
N MET A 30 -2.32 0.53 -23.50
CA MET A 30 -1.63 -0.05 -22.36
C MET A 30 -0.24 0.55 -22.13
N ARG A 31 0.32 1.26 -23.11
CA ARG A 31 1.59 1.99 -22.96
C ARG A 31 1.41 3.39 -22.38
N GLN A 32 0.18 3.87 -22.31
CA GLN A 32 -0.12 5.16 -21.71
C GLN A 32 -0.05 5.06 -20.19
N VAL A 33 0.43 6.13 -19.58
CA VAL A 33 0.43 6.25 -18.11
C VAL A 33 -0.93 6.80 -17.67
N SER A 34 -1.45 6.29 -16.58
CA SER A 34 -2.70 6.78 -16.01
C SER A 34 -2.54 8.22 -15.49
N PRO A 35 -3.64 8.95 -15.25
CA PRO A 35 -3.59 10.26 -14.58
C PRO A 35 -2.92 10.25 -13.20
N MET A 36 -2.75 9.07 -12.60
CA MET A 36 -2.05 8.88 -11.33
C MET A 36 -0.53 8.71 -11.50
N GLY A 37 -0.01 8.70 -12.73
CA GLY A 37 1.39 8.46 -13.01
C GLY A 37 1.86 7.01 -12.94
N VAL A 38 0.92 6.06 -12.74
CA VAL A 38 1.20 4.61 -12.65
C VAL A 38 0.58 3.85 -13.82
N SER A 39 0.99 2.61 -14.03
CA SER A 39 0.40 1.74 -15.08
C SER A 39 -1.07 1.43 -14.81
N TRP A 40 -1.81 1.08 -15.87
CA TRP A 40 -3.21 0.64 -15.73
C TRP A 40 -3.33 -0.65 -14.92
N LEU A 41 -2.30 -1.49 -14.91
CA LEU A 41 -2.23 -2.68 -14.05
C LEU A 41 -2.21 -2.29 -12.56
N GLN A 42 -1.41 -1.28 -12.18
CA GLN A 42 -1.41 -0.77 -10.81
C GLN A 42 -2.74 -0.08 -10.46
N VAL A 43 -3.36 0.65 -11.40
CA VAL A 43 -4.71 1.20 -11.20
C VAL A 43 -5.72 0.11 -10.91
N ALA A 44 -5.68 -1.01 -11.65
CA ALA A 44 -6.56 -2.16 -11.41
C ALA A 44 -6.33 -2.77 -10.00
N ALA A 45 -5.07 -2.88 -9.57
CA ALA A 45 -4.73 -3.32 -8.22
C ALA A 45 -5.30 -2.35 -7.15
N TYR A 46 -5.17 -1.04 -7.33
CA TYR A 46 -5.78 -0.04 -6.44
C TYR A 46 -7.31 -0.14 -6.38
N CYS A 47 -7.95 -0.53 -7.48
CA CYS A 47 -9.39 -0.78 -7.54
C CYS A 47 -9.80 -2.16 -6.98
N ARG A 48 -8.83 -3.00 -6.58
CA ARG A 48 -9.04 -4.39 -6.09
C ARG A 48 -9.85 -5.24 -7.06
N SER A 49 -9.60 -5.08 -8.35
CA SER A 49 -10.26 -5.84 -9.42
C SER A 49 -9.34 -6.92 -9.96
N ASP A 50 -9.40 -8.11 -9.34
CA ASP A 50 -8.56 -9.25 -9.74
C ASP A 50 -8.81 -9.67 -11.20
N GLU A 51 -10.06 -9.55 -11.67
CA GLU A 51 -10.44 -9.83 -13.06
C GLU A 51 -9.72 -8.89 -14.04
N ILE A 52 -9.71 -7.59 -13.75
CA ILE A 52 -9.00 -6.61 -14.61
C ILE A 52 -7.48 -6.76 -14.46
N VAL A 53 -6.97 -7.07 -13.27
CA VAL A 53 -5.55 -7.38 -13.08
C VAL A 53 -5.15 -8.55 -13.97
N ALA A 54 -5.93 -9.64 -13.98
CA ALA A 54 -5.68 -10.81 -14.83
C ALA A 54 -5.75 -10.46 -16.33
N LEU A 55 -6.71 -9.63 -16.75
CA LEU A 55 -6.86 -9.15 -18.12
C LEU A 55 -5.64 -8.31 -18.56
N LEU A 56 -5.16 -7.40 -17.70
CA LEU A 56 -4.13 -6.44 -18.06
C LEU A 56 -2.71 -7.02 -17.94
N ARG A 57 -2.48 -7.97 -17.02
CA ARG A 57 -1.14 -8.50 -16.72
C ARG A 57 -0.32 -8.87 -17.95
N PRO A 58 -0.84 -9.57 -19.01
CA PRO A 58 -0.07 -9.95 -20.18
C PRO A 58 0.51 -8.77 -20.98
N TYR A 59 -0.04 -7.57 -20.85
CA TYR A 59 0.42 -6.37 -21.55
C TYR A 59 1.59 -5.67 -20.85
N TYR A 60 1.94 -6.12 -19.62
CA TYR A 60 2.98 -5.51 -18.77
C TYR A 60 4.17 -6.46 -18.53
N GLU A 61 4.33 -7.49 -19.35
CA GLU A 61 5.50 -8.37 -19.26
C GLU A 61 6.72 -7.77 -20.00
N PRO A 62 7.88 -7.73 -19.37
CA PRO A 62 8.17 -8.10 -17.98
C PRO A 62 7.72 -7.03 -16.98
N LEU A 63 7.08 -7.46 -15.88
CA LEU A 63 6.59 -6.54 -14.83
C LEU A 63 7.73 -5.73 -14.22
N SER A 64 7.47 -4.46 -13.90
CA SER A 64 8.33 -3.67 -13.03
C SER A 64 8.29 -4.20 -11.59
N LEU A 65 9.27 -3.82 -10.76
CA LEU A 65 9.28 -4.18 -9.33
C LEU A 65 7.99 -3.70 -8.62
N PHE A 66 7.48 -2.54 -8.97
CA PHE A 66 6.30 -1.93 -8.36
C PHE A 66 5.00 -2.62 -8.76
N GLU A 67 4.85 -2.96 -10.03
CA GLU A 67 3.71 -3.74 -10.52
C GLU A 67 3.69 -5.12 -9.88
N ALA A 68 4.82 -5.82 -9.90
CA ALA A 68 4.97 -7.13 -9.27
C ALA A 68 4.65 -7.10 -7.75
N ALA A 69 5.14 -6.07 -7.04
CA ALA A 69 4.85 -5.87 -5.62
C ALA A 69 3.38 -5.58 -5.36
N SER A 70 2.71 -4.84 -6.26
CA SER A 70 1.29 -4.49 -6.11
C SER A 70 0.36 -5.70 -6.28
N ILE A 71 0.67 -6.59 -7.24
CA ILE A 71 -0.18 -7.76 -7.54
C ILE A 71 0.29 -9.06 -6.85
N GLY A 72 1.39 -9.01 -6.08
CA GLY A 72 1.89 -10.16 -5.34
C GLY A 72 2.69 -11.17 -6.17
N ASP A 73 3.20 -10.77 -7.35
CA ASP A 73 4.02 -11.65 -8.18
C ASP A 73 5.45 -11.78 -7.63
N LEU A 74 5.61 -12.69 -6.67
CA LEU A 74 6.90 -12.94 -6.01
C LEU A 74 7.99 -13.36 -7.00
N HIS A 75 7.64 -14.08 -8.09
CA HIS A 75 8.61 -14.49 -9.09
C HIS A 75 9.22 -13.28 -9.80
N SER A 76 8.37 -12.37 -10.27
CA SER A 76 8.82 -11.14 -10.91
C SER A 76 9.57 -10.21 -9.95
N VAL A 77 9.14 -10.13 -8.67
CA VAL A 77 9.87 -9.37 -7.64
C VAL A 77 11.30 -9.88 -7.50
N LYS A 78 11.51 -11.21 -7.39
CA LYS A 78 12.84 -11.80 -7.29
C LYS A 78 13.69 -11.49 -8.51
N ALA A 79 13.16 -11.70 -9.72
CA ALA A 79 13.86 -11.42 -10.96
C ALA A 79 14.30 -9.95 -11.07
N ARG A 80 13.41 -9.00 -10.70
CA ARG A 80 13.76 -7.57 -10.73
C ARG A 80 14.85 -7.20 -9.74
N LEU A 81 14.85 -7.77 -8.55
CA LEU A 81 15.88 -7.52 -7.53
C LEU A 81 17.24 -8.11 -7.92
N GLU A 82 17.28 -9.27 -8.57
CA GLU A 82 18.52 -9.86 -9.11
C GLU A 82 19.14 -8.97 -10.19
N GLU A 83 18.31 -8.36 -11.04
CA GLU A 83 18.78 -7.45 -12.09
C GLU A 83 19.21 -6.08 -11.56
N GLN A 84 18.55 -5.55 -10.52
CA GLN A 84 18.72 -4.19 -10.04
C GLN A 84 18.59 -4.09 -8.51
N GLU A 85 19.45 -4.77 -7.77
CA GLU A 85 19.43 -4.78 -6.28
C GLU A 85 19.37 -3.39 -5.65
N LYS A 86 20.01 -2.39 -6.27
CA LYS A 86 20.06 -1.01 -5.77
C LYS A 86 18.72 -0.28 -5.78
N THR A 87 17.70 -0.80 -6.44
CA THR A 87 16.39 -0.14 -6.59
C THR A 87 15.39 -0.51 -5.51
N ILE A 88 15.71 -1.43 -4.61
CA ILE A 88 14.78 -1.96 -3.60
C ILE A 88 14.12 -0.87 -2.74
N ASN A 89 14.86 0.20 -2.46
CA ASN A 89 14.41 1.34 -1.64
C ASN A 89 14.04 2.58 -2.47
N THR A 90 14.07 2.49 -3.79
CA THR A 90 13.69 3.60 -4.68
C THR A 90 12.17 3.70 -4.77
N PRO A 91 11.58 4.91 -4.70
CA PRO A 91 10.15 5.07 -4.88
C PRO A 91 9.71 4.97 -6.35
N ALA A 92 8.48 4.52 -6.58
CA ALA A 92 7.78 4.56 -7.86
C ALA A 92 7.32 5.99 -8.23
N ALA A 93 6.67 6.16 -9.38
CA ALA A 93 6.18 7.46 -9.84
C ALA A 93 5.10 8.07 -8.93
N ASP A 94 4.31 7.26 -8.22
CA ASP A 94 3.34 7.68 -7.21
C ASP A 94 3.98 7.98 -5.83
N GLY A 95 5.28 7.77 -5.74
CA GLY A 95 6.08 8.01 -4.55
C GLY A 95 6.19 6.83 -3.59
N PHE A 96 5.50 5.73 -3.80
CA PHE A 96 5.59 4.57 -2.91
C PHE A 96 6.80 3.70 -3.21
N THR A 97 7.42 3.12 -2.17
CA THR A 97 8.39 2.02 -2.33
C THR A 97 7.68 0.71 -2.64
N ALA A 98 8.39 -0.27 -3.22
CA ALA A 98 7.85 -1.61 -3.44
C ALA A 98 7.34 -2.24 -2.14
N LEU A 99 8.04 -2.03 -1.01
CA LEU A 99 7.61 -2.49 0.31
C LEU A 99 6.31 -1.80 0.77
N GLY A 100 6.17 -0.50 0.52
CA GLY A 100 4.95 0.25 0.81
C GLY A 100 3.74 -0.26 0.03
N LEU A 101 3.92 -0.52 -1.28
CA LEU A 101 2.89 -1.09 -2.16
C LEU A 101 2.49 -2.50 -1.71
N ALA A 102 3.47 -3.41 -1.53
CA ALA A 102 3.20 -4.77 -1.06
C ALA A 102 2.45 -4.77 0.29
N SER A 103 2.80 -3.84 1.20
CA SER A 103 2.15 -3.69 2.50
C SER A 103 0.69 -3.21 2.36
N PHE A 104 0.41 -2.29 1.45
CA PHE A 104 -0.94 -1.79 1.18
C PHE A 104 -1.84 -2.85 0.53
N PHE A 105 -1.29 -3.61 -0.42
CA PHE A 105 -2.04 -4.63 -1.15
C PHE A 105 -2.13 -5.98 -0.42
N GLY A 106 -1.52 -6.13 0.76
CA GLY A 106 -1.62 -7.33 1.56
C GLY A 106 -0.73 -8.49 1.07
N GLN A 107 0.34 -8.19 0.33
CA GLN A 107 1.19 -9.18 -0.32
C GLN A 107 2.26 -9.72 0.65
N GLU A 108 1.86 -10.54 1.60
CA GLU A 108 2.69 -10.97 2.74
C GLU A 108 4.01 -11.63 2.30
N GLU A 109 3.97 -12.54 1.31
CA GLU A 109 5.18 -13.23 0.85
C GLU A 109 6.16 -12.28 0.12
N VAL A 110 5.62 -11.28 -0.58
CA VAL A 110 6.42 -10.21 -1.17
C VAL A 110 7.05 -9.34 -0.08
N VAL A 111 6.29 -8.96 0.94
CA VAL A 111 6.81 -8.20 2.10
C VAL A 111 7.94 -8.96 2.78
N LYS A 112 7.76 -10.24 3.09
CA LYS A 112 8.82 -11.09 3.67
C LYS A 112 10.09 -11.08 2.81
N HIS A 113 9.92 -11.27 1.50
CA HIS A 113 11.05 -11.32 0.59
C HIS A 113 11.77 -9.98 0.50
N LEU A 114 11.04 -8.87 0.35
CA LEU A 114 11.61 -7.52 0.29
C LEU A 114 12.38 -7.18 1.58
N LEU A 115 11.82 -7.47 2.75
CA LEU A 115 12.51 -7.26 4.04
C LEU A 115 13.76 -8.13 4.15
N GLY A 116 13.68 -9.40 3.75
CA GLY A 116 14.84 -10.31 3.72
C GLY A 116 15.92 -9.87 2.74
N ALA A 117 15.58 -9.17 1.67
CA ALA A 117 16.49 -8.59 0.69
C ALA A 117 17.03 -7.20 1.08
N GLY A 118 16.69 -6.68 2.27
CA GLY A 118 17.21 -5.43 2.81
C GLY A 118 16.35 -4.19 2.50
N ALA A 119 15.07 -4.36 2.17
CA ALA A 119 14.16 -3.22 2.08
C ALA A 119 14.04 -2.54 3.45
N ASN A 120 14.19 -1.21 3.47
CA ASN A 120 14.10 -0.43 4.69
C ASN A 120 12.62 -0.09 4.99
N PRO A 121 12.05 -0.58 6.11
CA PRO A 121 10.65 -0.34 6.47
C PRO A 121 10.37 1.11 6.90
N ASN A 122 11.41 1.92 7.08
CA ASN A 122 11.31 3.30 7.56
C ASN A 122 11.46 4.35 6.44
N ILE A 123 11.29 3.96 5.17
CA ILE A 123 11.25 4.90 4.05
C ILE A 123 9.79 5.26 3.75
N PRO A 124 9.40 6.54 3.93
CA PRO A 124 8.06 7.00 3.55
C PRO A 124 7.91 7.11 2.04
N ALA A 125 6.67 7.12 1.58
CA ALA A 125 6.36 7.54 0.22
C ALA A 125 6.85 8.99 -0.01
N SER A 126 7.44 9.24 -1.16
CA SER A 126 7.99 10.56 -1.54
C SER A 126 6.92 11.54 -2.07
N ASN A 127 5.63 11.27 -1.73
CA ASN A 127 4.51 12.15 -2.05
C ASN A 127 4.14 13.05 -0.86
N ALA A 128 3.17 13.96 -1.06
CA ALA A 128 2.78 14.95 -0.03
C ALA A 128 2.22 14.34 1.26
N VAL A 129 1.79 13.06 1.25
CA VAL A 129 1.22 12.39 2.42
C VAL A 129 2.32 11.76 3.29
N GLY A 130 3.41 11.28 2.69
CA GLY A 130 4.54 10.67 3.41
C GLY A 130 4.18 9.37 4.12
N VAL A 131 3.45 8.48 3.45
CA VAL A 131 2.95 7.22 4.02
C VAL A 131 4.10 6.23 4.17
N TYR A 132 4.34 5.73 5.37
CA TYR A 132 5.29 4.64 5.62
C TYR A 132 4.64 3.27 5.38
N PRO A 133 5.42 2.20 5.12
CA PRO A 133 4.87 0.84 4.96
C PRO A 133 3.96 0.40 6.11
N ILE A 134 4.30 0.77 7.35
CA ILE A 134 3.48 0.45 8.53
C ILE A 134 2.12 1.19 8.53
N HIS A 135 2.04 2.43 8.00
CA HIS A 135 0.77 3.12 7.79
C HIS A 135 -0.06 2.43 6.71
N SER A 136 0.59 1.97 5.63
CA SER A 136 -0.08 1.21 4.56
C SER A 136 -0.74 -0.05 5.11
N ALA A 137 -0.02 -0.82 5.95
CA ALA A 137 -0.57 -2.01 6.60
C ALA A 137 -1.73 -1.67 7.56
N ALA A 138 -1.60 -0.59 8.35
CA ALA A 138 -2.64 -0.14 9.28
C ALA A 138 -3.91 0.34 8.58
N ALA A 139 -3.80 1.02 7.45
CA ALA A 139 -4.94 1.53 6.70
C ALA A 139 -5.90 0.43 6.21
N VAL A 140 -5.37 -0.78 5.95
CA VAL A 140 -6.12 -1.91 5.40
C VAL A 140 -6.13 -3.15 6.32
N SER A 141 -5.86 -2.96 7.61
CA SER A 141 -5.93 -3.99 8.65
C SER A 141 -5.02 -5.21 8.43
N GLN A 142 -3.85 -5.03 7.84
CA GLN A 142 -2.89 -6.10 7.56
C GLN A 142 -2.01 -6.40 8.79
N VAL A 143 -2.57 -7.05 9.81
CA VAL A 143 -1.87 -7.32 11.09
C VAL A 143 -0.63 -8.19 10.90
N ALA A 144 -0.69 -9.22 10.04
CA ALA A 144 0.45 -10.08 9.75
C ALA A 144 1.62 -9.28 9.13
N ILE A 145 1.32 -8.41 8.17
CA ILE A 145 2.31 -7.52 7.55
C ILE A 145 2.86 -6.51 8.55
N ALA A 146 2.00 -5.89 9.37
CA ALA A 146 2.45 -4.98 10.42
C ALA A 146 3.42 -5.68 11.39
N ARG A 147 3.16 -6.93 11.74
CA ARG A 147 4.06 -7.76 12.57
C ARG A 147 5.41 -7.98 11.90
N LEU A 148 5.44 -8.27 10.59
CA LEU A 148 6.67 -8.44 9.81
C LEU A 148 7.47 -7.14 9.77
N LEU A 149 6.81 -6.01 9.49
CA LEU A 149 7.45 -4.70 9.43
C LEU A 149 8.07 -4.31 10.78
N LEU A 150 7.31 -4.46 11.87
CA LEU A 150 7.77 -4.15 13.23
C LEU A 150 8.93 -5.07 13.65
N ALA A 151 8.86 -6.35 13.33
CA ALA A 151 9.94 -7.31 13.59
C ALA A 151 11.22 -6.97 12.80
N ALA A 152 11.08 -6.34 11.62
CA ALA A 152 12.19 -5.85 10.80
C ALA A 152 12.66 -4.43 11.17
N GLY A 153 12.19 -3.86 12.29
CA GLY A 153 12.63 -2.58 12.82
C GLY A 153 11.85 -1.36 12.26
N ALA A 154 10.62 -1.54 11.82
CA ALA A 154 9.73 -0.40 11.53
C ALA A 154 9.48 0.37 12.84
N ASP A 155 9.64 1.69 12.79
CA ASP A 155 9.32 2.57 13.92
C ASP A 155 7.79 2.71 14.03
N PRO A 156 7.15 2.28 15.15
CA PRO A 156 5.71 2.41 15.35
C PRO A 156 5.24 3.86 15.54
N ASN A 157 6.18 4.80 15.72
CA ASN A 157 5.92 6.21 16.02
C ASN A 157 6.16 7.15 14.82
N VAL A 158 6.38 6.60 13.63
CA VAL A 158 6.51 7.41 12.40
C VAL A 158 5.24 8.22 12.15
N LYS A 159 5.43 9.41 11.59
CA LYS A 159 4.34 10.36 11.31
C LYS A 159 4.19 10.59 9.83
N GLN A 160 2.96 10.47 9.33
CA GLN A 160 2.57 10.95 8.01
C GLN A 160 1.90 12.33 8.10
N GLN A 161 1.34 12.83 7.01
CA GLN A 161 0.63 14.11 6.96
C GLN A 161 -0.32 14.28 8.17
N LYS A 162 -0.37 15.48 8.75
CA LYS A 162 -1.12 15.85 9.95
C LYS A 162 -0.63 15.16 11.24
N ASP A 163 0.62 14.75 11.29
CA ASP A 163 1.20 13.99 12.41
C ASP A 163 0.43 12.70 12.77
N ILE A 164 -0.27 12.11 11.80
CA ILE A 164 -0.97 10.86 12.01
C ILE A 164 0.04 9.72 12.12
N MET A 165 -0.05 8.97 13.21
CA MET A 165 0.76 7.78 13.49
C MET A 165 -0.01 6.49 13.16
N PRO A 166 0.66 5.34 12.99
CA PRO A 166 -0.01 4.05 12.77
C PRO A 166 -1.06 3.73 13.84
N LEU A 167 -0.76 4.08 15.12
CA LEU A 167 -1.69 3.84 16.24
C LEU A 167 -2.97 4.66 16.11
N HIS A 168 -2.90 5.91 15.62
CA HIS A 168 -4.11 6.73 15.36
C HIS A 168 -5.01 6.08 14.33
N SER A 169 -4.43 5.56 13.23
CA SER A 169 -5.18 4.88 12.17
C SER A 169 -5.79 3.56 12.66
N ALA A 170 -5.04 2.77 13.42
CA ALA A 170 -5.51 1.51 13.98
C ALA A 170 -6.67 1.74 14.98
N ALA A 171 -6.57 2.75 15.82
CA ALA A 171 -7.61 3.13 16.78
C ALA A 171 -8.88 3.64 16.08
N HIS A 172 -8.73 4.52 15.07
CA HIS A 172 -9.84 5.02 14.26
C HIS A 172 -10.60 3.90 13.52
N ASN A 173 -9.89 2.86 13.10
CA ASN A 173 -10.46 1.74 12.36
C ASN A 173 -10.93 0.57 13.26
N GLY A 174 -10.83 0.68 14.58
CA GLY A 174 -11.27 -0.36 15.51
C GLY A 174 -10.41 -1.63 15.50
N GLN A 175 -9.16 -1.55 15.10
CA GLN A 175 -8.27 -2.69 14.85
C GLN A 175 -7.59 -3.15 16.15
N GLN A 176 -8.31 -3.81 17.03
CA GLN A 176 -7.85 -4.17 18.38
C GLN A 176 -6.52 -4.93 18.39
N GLU A 177 -6.37 -5.93 17.52
CA GLU A 177 -5.12 -6.72 17.44
C GLU A 177 -3.94 -5.86 16.99
N LEU A 178 -4.15 -4.97 16.03
CA LEU A 178 -3.10 -4.07 15.56
C LEU A 178 -2.74 -3.02 16.61
N VAL A 179 -3.72 -2.46 17.33
CA VAL A 179 -3.51 -1.56 18.47
C VAL A 179 -2.62 -2.24 19.51
N ALA A 180 -2.99 -3.44 19.95
CA ALA A 180 -2.19 -4.20 20.91
C ALA A 180 -0.76 -4.51 20.40
N LEU A 181 -0.64 -4.84 19.11
CA LEU A 181 0.64 -5.09 18.47
C LEU A 181 1.53 -3.83 18.45
N LEU A 182 0.99 -2.69 18.03
CA LEU A 182 1.72 -1.42 17.98
C LEU A 182 2.20 -1.00 19.38
N ILE A 183 1.32 -1.08 20.40
CA ILE A 183 1.69 -0.79 21.79
C ILE A 183 2.80 -1.72 22.28
N LYS A 184 2.71 -3.02 21.98
CA LYS A 184 3.75 -4.00 22.32
C LYS A 184 5.11 -3.62 21.74
N TYR A 185 5.15 -2.98 20.58
CA TYR A 185 6.38 -2.51 19.93
C TYR A 185 6.74 -1.06 20.26
N GLY A 186 6.08 -0.45 21.26
CA GLY A 186 6.45 0.86 21.79
C GLY A 186 5.77 2.05 21.12
N ALA A 187 4.59 1.85 20.54
CA ALA A 187 3.78 2.97 20.06
C ALA A 187 3.36 3.87 21.25
N ASP A 188 3.54 5.18 21.11
CA ASP A 188 3.18 6.19 22.09
C ASP A 188 1.67 6.46 22.06
N THR A 189 0.95 6.00 23.09
CA THR A 189 -0.51 6.19 23.22
C THR A 189 -0.89 7.65 23.48
N GLN A 190 0.04 8.47 23.97
CA GLN A 190 -0.20 9.88 24.33
C GLN A 190 0.20 10.85 23.23
N ALA A 191 0.84 10.36 22.15
CA ALA A 191 1.21 11.18 21.01
C ALA A 191 -0.02 11.82 20.37
N LYS A 192 0.11 13.07 19.93
CA LYS A 192 -1.00 13.84 19.37
C LYS A 192 -0.77 14.13 17.88
N SER A 193 -1.85 14.06 17.12
CA SER A 193 -1.93 14.62 15.77
C SER A 193 -1.89 16.17 15.79
N THR A 194 -1.80 16.80 14.62
CA THR A 194 -1.87 18.27 14.51
C THR A 194 -3.19 18.85 15.04
N ASP A 195 -4.26 18.06 15.07
CA ASP A 195 -5.56 18.46 15.62
C ASP A 195 -5.63 18.26 17.15
N GLY A 196 -4.50 17.91 17.79
CA GLY A 196 -4.39 17.74 19.24
C GLY A 196 -4.96 16.43 19.78
N LYS A 197 -5.34 15.48 18.91
CA LYS A 197 -5.98 14.21 19.26
C LYS A 197 -4.97 13.08 19.41
N ASN A 198 -5.10 12.30 20.47
CA ASN A 198 -4.36 11.03 20.64
C ASN A 198 -5.17 9.82 20.13
N ALA A 199 -4.60 8.62 20.22
CA ALA A 199 -5.24 7.41 19.72
C ALA A 199 -6.58 7.09 20.41
N ALA A 200 -6.71 7.39 21.73
CA ALA A 200 -7.97 7.23 22.46
C ALA A 200 -9.07 8.17 21.93
N ASP A 201 -8.70 9.40 21.56
CA ASP A 201 -9.66 10.35 20.96
C ASP A 201 -10.16 9.86 19.60
N PHE A 202 -9.28 9.30 18.75
CA PHE A 202 -9.67 8.68 17.47
C PHE A 202 -10.60 7.50 17.68
N ALA A 203 -10.34 6.64 18.67
CA ALA A 203 -11.21 5.52 19.01
C ALA A 203 -12.60 5.98 19.50
N ARG A 204 -12.67 7.01 20.36
CA ARG A 204 -13.93 7.61 20.84
C ARG A 204 -14.77 8.19 19.71
N GLU A 205 -14.15 8.97 18.81
CA GLU A 205 -14.84 9.56 17.66
C GLU A 205 -15.41 8.53 16.70
N ALA A 206 -14.68 7.42 16.51
CA ALA A 206 -15.11 6.29 15.70
C ALA A 206 -16.01 5.29 16.48
N GLN A 207 -16.34 5.57 17.76
CA GLN A 207 -17.18 4.77 18.65
C GLN A 207 -16.61 3.36 19.01
N TYR A 208 -15.31 3.17 18.91
CA TYR A 208 -14.62 1.95 19.34
C TYR A 208 -14.20 2.02 20.80
N HIS A 209 -15.18 2.12 21.71
CA HIS A 209 -14.95 2.27 23.16
C HIS A 209 -14.20 1.08 23.79
N ASP A 210 -14.30 -0.09 23.21
CA ASP A 210 -13.61 -1.31 23.67
C ASP A 210 -12.08 -1.20 23.58
N LEU A 211 -11.57 -0.24 22.79
CA LEU A 211 -10.13 0.03 22.66
C LEU A 211 -9.58 0.91 23.79
N LEU A 212 -10.43 1.68 24.50
CA LEU A 212 -9.98 2.65 25.49
C LEU A 212 -9.12 2.06 26.61
N PRO A 213 -9.43 0.85 27.16
CA PRO A 213 -8.58 0.26 28.18
C PRO A 213 -7.13 -0.06 27.73
N LEU A 214 -6.90 -0.13 26.43
CA LEU A 214 -5.56 -0.33 25.87
C LEU A 214 -4.82 0.99 25.58
N LEU A 215 -5.57 2.10 25.42
CA LEU A 215 -5.06 3.37 24.92
C LEU A 215 -4.90 4.44 26.03
N GLU A 216 -5.55 4.26 27.17
CA GLU A 216 -5.49 5.10 28.36
C GLU A 216 -4.50 4.55 29.40
#